data_55c90089dc006c89d1eba2dc5ca7710e
#
_entry.id   55c90089dc006c89d1eba2dc5ca7710e
#
_cell.length_a   1.000
_cell.length_b   1.000
_cell.length_c   1.000
_cell.angle_alpha   90.00
_cell.angle_beta   90.00
_cell.angle_gamma   90.00
#
_symmetry.space_group_name_H-M   'P 1'
#
loop_
_entity.id
_entity.type
_entity.pdbx_description
1 polymer ?
#
loop_
_entity_poly.entity_id
_entity_poly.type
_entity_poly.pdbx_seq_one_letter_code
_entity_poly.pdbx_strand_id
1 'polypeptide(L)'
;MSDDTDKGRHETSTSENEDRTLNRRNILLGSSALVAAAAITSGALAQAQKAAPAAPTVVPAPAPPAAPGRKPNILVIWGDDVGVANISAYSNGLMGYETPSIDRIGREGIKFLHYYGEQSCTAGRAAFLTGQHGIRSGLTKVGFPGAPMGMSQLDPSIGGLLKNLGYVTGQFGKNHVGDRNESLPTVNGFDEFFGNLYHLNAEEEPELPDYPKDPSYLAKFGPRGVLKCKATDRDDPTVDPRFGKIGKQTIEDTGALTKKRMETIDDETSAAAIDFINRQKTAGKPFFCWFNATRMHLRTHVRAGHRGRYTHGDSEYIDGMLEHDDTVGTLLKALDDMGLANDTIVVYSSDNGPHMNSWPDGAMTWFRSEKNTNWEGAFRVPCLVRWPGVIKPGTVTNEIMSHNDWIPTLCSAAGEPDIVNKLKAGYAANGINYKVHLDGFDQSTFLRNVSGTAGNNNGTKSARDKFFYSDDDGMLVALRKGDYKYVYAEQRLAGTLGVWAEPFTKLRLQKIFNVLQDPFERADITSNTFWDWQLNHVGQVYGAMDDVGAFVLTFREFPPRAFPPSFVPATILEEQLDDIKDNRARAGQRAQSIDKIRSGVQQMIDQQLQPRGVR
;
A
#
# COMPACT_ATOMS: atom_id res chain seq x y z
N MET A 1 -2.41 77.04 13.00
CA MET A 1 -1.68 77.41 14.23
C MET A 1 -0.59 76.39 14.34
N SER A 2 0.46 76.78 13.79
CA SER A 2 1.78 77.32 14.25
C SER A 2 2.65 76.16 14.71
N ASP A 3 3.65 75.80 13.91
CA ASP A 3 5.02 76.33 13.98
C ASP A 3 5.75 75.72 15.17
N ASP A 4 6.94 75.23 15.12
CA ASP A 4 8.17 75.71 14.49
C ASP A 4 9.29 74.67 14.57
N THR A 5 10.05 74.54 13.55
CA THR A 5 11.51 74.44 13.36
C THR A 5 12.40 74.08 14.56
N ASP A 6 13.39 73.17 14.36
CA ASP A 6 14.78 73.66 14.31
C ASP A 6 15.77 72.67 13.67
N LYS A 7 16.80 73.28 13.05
CA LYS A 7 17.87 72.71 12.27
C LYS A 7 19.05 72.28 13.11
N GLY A 8 19.73 71.23 12.75
CA GLY A 8 21.08 70.92 13.20
C GLY A 8 21.87 70.19 12.13
N ARG A 9 22.72 70.92 11.42
CA ARG A 9 23.78 70.41 10.53
C ARG A 9 24.90 69.78 11.36
N HIS A 10 25.51 68.68 10.86
CA HIS A 10 26.96 68.54 10.70
C HIS A 10 27.29 67.27 9.94
N GLU A 11 27.86 67.44 8.84
CA GLU A 11 29.18 67.08 8.27
C GLU A 11 29.40 65.63 7.85
N THR A 12 29.66 65.59 6.59
CA THR A 12 30.24 64.62 5.67
C THR A 12 31.41 63.78 6.21
N SER A 13 31.37 62.48 5.95
CA SER A 13 32.57 61.73 5.57
C SER A 13 32.21 60.69 4.51
N THR A 14 32.73 60.92 3.35
CA THR A 14 32.77 60.03 2.19
C THR A 14 33.62 58.79 2.54
N SER A 15 33.07 57.57 2.34
CA SER A 15 33.89 56.40 2.11
C SER A 15 33.30 55.64 0.91
N GLU A 16 34.08 55.63 -0.15
CA GLU A 16 33.85 54.91 -1.40
C GLU A 16 33.63 53.40 -1.12
N ASN A 17 32.51 52.89 -1.49
CA ASN A 17 32.28 51.46 -1.60
C ASN A 17 32.47 51.05 -3.07
N GLU A 18 33.64 50.52 -3.36
CA GLU A 18 33.89 49.81 -4.64
C GLU A 18 32.98 48.59 -4.76
N ASP A 19 32.09 48.64 -5.75
CA ASP A 19 31.25 47.61 -6.21
C ASP A 19 32.10 46.54 -6.94
N ARG A 20 32.52 45.46 -6.24
CA ARG A 20 33.20 44.32 -6.84
C ARG A 20 32.19 43.30 -7.37
N THR A 21 31.76 43.50 -8.59
CA THR A 21 31.09 42.44 -9.37
C THR A 21 32.05 41.28 -9.61
N LEU A 22 31.79 40.15 -8.91
CA LEU A 22 32.52 38.91 -9.11
C LEU A 22 32.17 38.28 -10.46
N ASN A 23 33.11 38.36 -11.38
CA ASN A 23 33.02 37.82 -12.73
C ASN A 23 33.21 36.31 -12.71
N ARG A 24 32.22 35.53 -13.20
CA ARG A 24 32.16 34.06 -13.23
C ARG A 24 33.37 33.37 -13.89
N ARG A 25 34.27 34.09 -14.53
CA ARG A 25 35.49 33.56 -15.20
C ARG A 25 36.68 33.31 -14.25
N ASN A 26 36.66 33.83 -13.02
CA ASN A 26 37.81 33.73 -12.10
C ASN A 26 37.67 32.59 -11.06
N ILE A 27 36.58 31.81 -11.09
CA ILE A 27 36.38 30.68 -10.16
C ILE A 27 36.98 29.38 -10.69
N LEU A 28 37.36 29.31 -11.96
CA LEU A 28 37.86 28.09 -12.60
C LEU A 28 39.39 27.90 -12.64
N LEU A 29 40.17 28.83 -12.08
CA LEU A 29 41.63 28.81 -12.13
C LEU A 29 42.32 28.76 -10.75
N GLY A 30 41.56 28.56 -9.66
CA GLY A 30 42.08 28.57 -8.28
C GLY A 30 42.29 27.23 -7.60
N SER A 31 42.05 26.08 -8.23
CA SER A 31 42.03 24.78 -7.55
C SER A 31 43.12 23.78 -7.99
N SER A 32 44.23 24.23 -8.53
CA SER A 32 45.30 23.31 -9.02
C SER A 32 46.68 23.53 -8.41
N ALA A 33 46.80 24.08 -7.21
CA ALA A 33 48.13 24.27 -6.60
C ALA A 33 48.10 24.13 -5.06
N LEU A 34 47.69 22.96 -4.54
CA LEU A 34 47.89 22.59 -3.12
C LEU A 34 47.85 21.08 -2.90
N VAL A 35 48.61 20.30 -3.70
CA VAL A 35 48.95 18.90 -3.41
C VAL A 35 50.40 18.68 -3.83
N ALA A 36 51.33 19.14 -3.01
CA ALA A 36 52.72 18.64 -2.98
C ALA A 36 53.50 19.33 -1.85
N ALA A 37 53.30 18.89 -0.60
CA ALA A 37 54.33 19.00 0.46
C ALA A 37 53.79 18.40 1.77
N ALA A 38 53.81 17.09 1.93
CA ALA A 38 53.93 16.42 3.25
C ALA A 38 54.18 14.94 3.03
N ALA A 39 55.38 14.62 2.58
CA ALA A 39 55.92 13.29 2.78
C ALA A 39 57.26 13.48 3.52
N ILE A 40 57.45 12.62 4.48
CA ILE A 40 58.66 12.38 5.31
C ILE A 40 58.50 12.91 6.73
N THR A 41 58.02 12.03 7.61
CA THR A 41 58.83 11.55 8.77
C THR A 41 58.07 10.45 9.55
N SER A 42 58.86 9.40 9.78
CA SER A 42 58.84 8.41 10.88
C SER A 42 57.69 7.40 10.95
N GLY A 43 58.05 6.22 10.56
CA GLY A 43 57.80 4.87 10.94
C GLY A 43 57.09 4.58 12.26
N ALA A 44 55.95 3.94 12.15
CA ALA A 44 55.51 2.96 13.11
C ALA A 44 54.85 1.83 12.31
N LEU A 45 55.47 0.66 12.34
CA LEU A 45 54.92 -0.59 11.83
C LEU A 45 53.64 -0.95 12.60
N ALA A 46 52.50 -0.64 12.05
CA ALA A 46 51.25 -1.27 12.43
C ALA A 46 51.04 -2.47 11.49
N GLN A 47 51.16 -3.68 12.01
CA GLN A 47 50.78 -4.91 11.35
C GLN A 47 49.32 -4.81 10.89
N ALA A 48 49.11 -4.67 9.58
CA ALA A 48 47.83 -4.92 8.98
C ALA A 48 47.55 -6.44 9.11
N GLN A 49 46.74 -6.82 10.07
CA GLN A 49 46.09 -8.11 10.06
C GLN A 49 45.22 -8.15 8.79
N LYS A 50 45.68 -8.93 7.81
CA LYS A 50 44.86 -9.36 6.69
C LYS A 50 43.64 -10.04 7.26
N ALA A 51 42.48 -9.37 7.19
CA ALA A 51 41.18 -10.03 7.37
C ALA A 51 41.13 -11.19 6.35
N ALA A 52 40.99 -12.39 6.85
CA ALA A 52 40.75 -13.56 6.00
C ALA A 52 39.51 -13.28 5.15
N PRO A 53 39.50 -13.66 3.85
CA PRO A 53 38.28 -13.54 3.05
C PRO A 53 37.17 -14.32 3.76
N ALA A 54 36.02 -13.67 3.97
CA ALA A 54 34.85 -14.30 4.51
C ALA A 54 34.58 -15.58 3.69
N ALA A 55 34.41 -16.70 4.39
CA ALA A 55 34.07 -17.95 3.76
C ALA A 55 32.80 -17.75 2.91
N PRO A 56 32.74 -18.32 1.69
CA PRO A 56 31.52 -18.22 0.89
C PRO A 56 30.37 -18.77 1.70
N THR A 57 29.36 -17.95 1.95
CA THR A 57 28.10 -18.36 2.55
C THR A 57 27.56 -19.49 1.68
N VAL A 58 27.57 -20.70 2.18
CA VAL A 58 26.96 -21.85 1.53
C VAL A 58 25.47 -21.55 1.44
N VAL A 59 25.02 -21.20 0.24
CA VAL A 59 23.58 -21.15 -0.07
C VAL A 59 23.09 -22.60 0.11
N PRO A 60 22.17 -22.87 1.06
CA PRO A 60 21.61 -24.20 1.21
C PRO A 60 21.05 -24.66 -0.14
N ALA A 61 21.30 -25.90 -0.52
CA ALA A 61 20.70 -26.47 -1.72
C ALA A 61 19.17 -26.30 -1.67
N PRO A 62 18.52 -25.98 -2.80
CA PRO A 62 17.07 -25.86 -2.84
C PRO A 62 16.46 -27.15 -2.29
N ALA A 63 15.63 -27.02 -1.27
CA ALA A 63 14.94 -28.15 -0.70
C ALA A 63 14.00 -28.76 -1.74
N PRO A 64 13.74 -30.08 -1.69
CA PRO A 64 12.84 -30.74 -2.61
C PRO A 64 11.44 -30.08 -2.58
N PRO A 65 10.78 -29.95 -3.74
CA PRO A 65 9.43 -29.40 -3.80
C PRO A 65 8.46 -30.18 -2.92
N ALA A 66 7.44 -29.49 -2.41
CA ALA A 66 6.34 -30.12 -1.66
C ALA A 66 5.78 -31.31 -2.43
N ALA A 67 5.35 -32.35 -1.70
CA ALA A 67 4.78 -33.55 -2.30
C ALA A 67 3.59 -33.18 -3.24
N PRO A 68 3.50 -33.76 -4.44
CA PRO A 68 2.41 -33.47 -5.36
C PRO A 68 1.03 -33.69 -4.70
N GLY A 69 0.16 -32.67 -4.79
CA GLY A 69 -1.22 -32.73 -4.26
C GLY A 69 -1.43 -32.12 -2.87
N ARG A 70 -0.38 -31.70 -2.15
CA ARG A 70 -0.53 -30.98 -0.88
C ARG A 70 -0.73 -29.49 -1.10
N LYS A 71 -1.76 -28.92 -0.47
CA LYS A 71 -2.00 -27.47 -0.48
C LYS A 71 -0.90 -26.77 0.31
N PRO A 72 -0.26 -25.71 -0.23
CA PRO A 72 0.76 -24.95 0.48
C PRO A 72 0.14 -24.20 1.66
N ASN A 73 0.87 -24.02 2.74
CA ASN A 73 0.54 -23.01 3.73
C ASN A 73 0.78 -21.61 3.14
N ILE A 74 0.16 -20.60 3.70
CA ILE A 74 0.25 -19.22 3.21
C ILE A 74 0.50 -18.29 4.40
N LEU A 75 1.61 -17.56 4.36
CA LEU A 75 1.93 -16.48 5.29
C LEU A 75 2.11 -15.18 4.49
N VAL A 76 1.24 -14.21 4.72
CA VAL A 76 1.36 -12.86 4.16
C VAL A 76 1.76 -11.92 5.28
N ILE A 77 2.82 -11.14 5.08
CA ILE A 77 3.39 -10.22 6.04
C ILE A 77 3.34 -8.81 5.44
N TRP A 78 2.69 -7.88 6.11
CA TRP A 78 2.65 -6.48 5.69
C TRP A 78 3.25 -5.56 6.75
N GLY A 79 4.06 -4.60 6.29
CA GLY A 79 4.28 -3.35 6.99
C GLY A 79 3.18 -2.34 6.66
N ASP A 80 3.07 -1.27 7.41
CA ASP A 80 2.11 -0.18 7.21
C ASP A 80 2.86 1.05 6.71
N ASP A 81 2.50 1.61 5.55
CA ASP A 81 3.16 2.76 4.92
C ASP A 81 4.66 2.55 4.60
N VAL A 82 5.11 1.32 4.34
CA VAL A 82 6.53 1.05 4.05
C VAL A 82 6.88 1.46 2.62
N GLY A 83 7.84 2.36 2.48
CA GLY A 83 8.35 2.77 1.17
C GLY A 83 9.38 1.79 0.59
N VAL A 84 9.47 1.73 -0.74
CA VAL A 84 10.43 0.85 -1.42
C VAL A 84 11.88 1.18 -1.06
N ALA A 85 12.22 2.45 -0.78
CA ALA A 85 13.57 2.85 -0.37
C ALA A 85 13.94 2.35 1.03
N ASN A 86 12.96 2.04 1.87
CA ASN A 86 13.17 1.55 3.23
C ASN A 86 13.54 0.06 3.30
N ILE A 87 13.46 -0.68 2.20
CA ILE A 87 13.79 -2.09 2.11
C ILE A 87 15.12 -2.25 1.37
N SER A 88 16.13 -2.84 2.02
CA SER A 88 17.48 -2.94 1.43
C SER A 88 17.53 -3.83 0.19
N ALA A 89 16.64 -4.79 0.01
CA ALA A 89 16.50 -5.52 -1.25
C ALA A 89 16.25 -4.62 -2.47
N TYR A 90 15.66 -3.42 -2.27
CA TYR A 90 15.44 -2.44 -3.33
C TYR A 90 16.50 -1.33 -3.33
N SER A 91 16.87 -0.82 -2.15
CA SER A 91 17.76 0.34 -2.00
C SER A 91 19.24 -0.01 -1.94
N ASN A 92 19.60 -1.30 -1.78
CA ASN A 92 20.97 -1.76 -1.56
C ASN A 92 21.67 -1.02 -0.41
N GLY A 93 20.94 -0.73 0.68
CA GLY A 93 21.48 -0.03 1.85
C GLY A 93 21.64 1.49 1.68
N LEU A 94 21.08 2.11 0.63
CA LEU A 94 21.14 3.56 0.39
C LEU A 94 20.70 4.39 1.61
N MET A 95 19.78 3.88 2.41
CA MET A 95 19.27 4.54 3.62
C MET A 95 20.21 4.41 4.82
N GLY A 96 21.39 3.76 4.67
CA GLY A 96 22.37 3.57 5.75
C GLY A 96 22.03 2.44 6.73
N TYR A 97 21.11 1.55 6.38
CA TYR A 97 20.78 0.34 7.12
C TYR A 97 20.30 -0.78 6.18
N GLU A 98 20.16 -1.98 6.70
CA GLU A 98 19.72 -3.17 5.97
C GLU A 98 18.51 -3.81 6.63
N THR A 99 17.72 -4.54 5.84
CA THR A 99 16.54 -5.32 6.25
C THR A 99 16.72 -6.80 5.85
N PRO A 100 17.69 -7.51 6.46
CA PRO A 100 18.15 -8.81 5.99
C PRO A 100 17.07 -9.90 6.03
N SER A 101 16.12 -9.82 6.95
CA SER A 101 15.02 -10.77 7.08
C SER A 101 14.00 -10.60 5.96
N ILE A 102 13.62 -9.36 5.66
CA ILE A 102 12.73 -9.03 4.54
C ILE A 102 13.43 -9.37 3.21
N ASP A 103 14.70 -9.01 3.07
CA ASP A 103 15.53 -9.27 1.87
C ASP A 103 15.65 -10.77 1.59
N ARG A 104 15.69 -11.61 2.64
CA ARG A 104 15.72 -13.07 2.52
C ARG A 104 14.56 -13.59 1.69
N ILE A 105 13.35 -13.04 1.84
CA ILE A 105 12.16 -13.46 1.08
C ILE A 105 12.38 -13.26 -0.42
N GLY A 106 12.91 -12.10 -0.82
CA GLY A 106 13.22 -11.80 -2.22
C GLY A 106 14.38 -12.62 -2.77
N ARG A 107 15.43 -12.82 -1.97
CA ARG A 107 16.59 -13.62 -2.34
C ARG A 107 16.23 -15.09 -2.55
N GLU A 108 15.36 -15.63 -1.71
CA GLU A 108 14.85 -17.02 -1.80
C GLU A 108 13.67 -17.17 -2.76
N GLY A 109 13.23 -16.07 -3.42
CA GLY A 109 12.07 -16.04 -4.29
C GLY A 109 12.16 -14.97 -5.38
N ILE A 110 11.14 -14.14 -5.50
CA ILE A 110 11.02 -13.09 -6.51
C ILE A 110 10.87 -11.70 -5.88
N LYS A 111 11.48 -10.70 -6.52
CA LYS A 111 11.31 -9.28 -6.25
C LYS A 111 10.57 -8.60 -7.40
N PHE A 112 9.45 -7.96 -7.10
CA PHE A 112 8.69 -7.16 -8.05
C PHE A 112 9.17 -5.71 -8.03
N LEU A 113 9.46 -5.13 -9.20
CA LEU A 113 9.77 -3.71 -9.34
C LEU A 113 8.51 -2.89 -9.69
N HIS A 114 7.47 -3.54 -10.21
CA HIS A 114 6.18 -2.93 -10.59
C HIS A 114 5.03 -3.65 -9.88
N TYR A 115 4.99 -3.50 -8.56
CA TYR A 115 3.89 -4.01 -7.75
C TYR A 115 3.08 -2.86 -7.18
N TYR A 116 1.75 -2.97 -7.26
CA TYR A 116 0.82 -1.91 -6.90
C TYR A 116 -0.03 -2.26 -5.70
N GLY A 117 0.05 -1.38 -4.68
CA GLY A 117 -0.96 -1.24 -3.64
C GLY A 117 -2.07 -0.29 -4.08
N GLU A 118 -2.63 0.43 -3.12
CA GLU A 118 -3.60 1.50 -3.37
C GLU A 118 -3.10 2.81 -2.76
N GLN A 119 -3.86 3.90 -2.90
CA GLN A 119 -3.45 5.22 -2.44
C GLN A 119 -3.40 5.36 -0.91
N SER A 120 -4.08 4.48 -0.15
CA SER A 120 -4.17 4.56 1.32
C SER A 120 -4.45 3.20 1.97
N CYS A 121 -4.29 3.13 3.30
CA CYS A 121 -4.34 1.87 4.06
C CYS A 121 -5.66 1.10 3.90
N THR A 122 -6.80 1.75 4.10
CA THR A 122 -8.11 1.09 3.94
C THR A 122 -8.29 0.55 2.53
N ALA A 123 -7.92 1.34 1.51
CA ALA A 123 -8.03 0.94 0.11
C ALA A 123 -7.12 -0.25 -0.22
N GLY A 124 -5.83 -0.21 0.17
CA GLY A 124 -4.89 -1.30 -0.07
C GLY A 124 -5.32 -2.60 0.61
N ARG A 125 -5.76 -2.51 1.87
CA ARG A 125 -6.24 -3.68 2.63
C ARG A 125 -7.52 -4.24 2.04
N ALA A 126 -8.47 -3.39 1.63
CA ALA A 126 -9.70 -3.81 0.97
C ALA A 126 -9.42 -4.47 -0.40
N ALA A 127 -8.51 -3.91 -1.21
CA ALA A 127 -8.12 -4.49 -2.50
C ALA A 127 -7.55 -5.90 -2.35
N PHE A 128 -6.68 -6.12 -1.35
CA PHE A 128 -6.14 -7.45 -1.04
C PHE A 128 -7.20 -8.41 -0.50
N LEU A 129 -8.04 -7.93 0.44
CA LEU A 129 -9.06 -8.75 1.06
C LEU A 129 -10.13 -9.22 0.08
N THR A 130 -10.55 -8.33 -0.85
CA THR A 130 -11.72 -8.58 -1.71
C THR A 130 -11.36 -8.95 -3.15
N GLY A 131 -10.10 -8.71 -3.58
CA GLY A 131 -9.70 -8.86 -4.99
C GLY A 131 -10.42 -7.88 -5.93
N GLN A 132 -11.11 -6.88 -5.39
CA GLN A 132 -11.88 -5.89 -6.10
C GLN A 132 -11.20 -4.51 -6.03
N HIS A 133 -11.35 -3.72 -7.08
CA HIS A 133 -10.94 -2.32 -7.06
C HIS A 133 -11.75 -1.53 -6.03
N GLY A 134 -11.11 -0.60 -5.29
CA GLY A 134 -11.74 0.16 -4.20
C GLY A 134 -13.07 0.83 -4.57
N ILE A 135 -13.24 1.28 -5.82
CA ILE A 135 -14.50 1.85 -6.31
C ILE A 135 -15.67 0.86 -6.20
N ARG A 136 -15.44 -0.48 -6.28
CA ARG A 136 -16.52 -1.48 -6.16
C ARG A 136 -17.00 -1.65 -4.73
N SER A 137 -16.07 -1.69 -3.79
CA SER A 137 -16.38 -1.87 -2.38
C SER A 137 -16.79 -0.56 -1.68
N GLY A 138 -16.42 0.60 -2.24
CA GLY A 138 -16.54 1.90 -1.58
C GLY A 138 -15.46 2.16 -0.52
N LEU A 139 -14.48 1.26 -0.37
CA LEU A 139 -13.41 1.35 0.63
C LEU A 139 -12.16 2.03 0.05
N THR A 140 -12.32 3.22 -0.50
CA THR A 140 -11.22 4.03 -1.04
C THR A 140 -10.67 5.04 -0.03
N LYS A 141 -11.41 5.37 1.02
CA LYS A 141 -11.06 6.39 2.01
C LYS A 141 -10.60 5.77 3.33
N VAL A 142 -9.67 6.42 4.01
CA VAL A 142 -9.19 6.00 5.34
C VAL A 142 -10.33 6.01 6.35
N GLY A 143 -10.51 4.89 7.07
CA GLY A 143 -11.51 4.77 8.12
C GLY A 143 -11.03 5.39 9.43
N PHE A 144 -11.88 6.25 10.03
CA PHE A 144 -11.69 6.80 11.38
C PHE A 144 -12.56 6.07 12.41
N PRO A 145 -12.26 6.20 13.72
CA PRO A 145 -13.12 5.68 14.77
C PRO A 145 -14.56 6.16 14.63
N GLY A 146 -15.51 5.20 14.61
CA GLY A 146 -16.94 5.50 14.46
C GLY A 146 -17.39 5.80 13.02
N ALA A 147 -16.52 5.71 12.03
CA ALA A 147 -16.91 5.86 10.63
C ALA A 147 -17.90 4.73 10.22
N PRO A 148 -18.97 5.06 9.45
CA PRO A 148 -19.97 4.06 9.06
C PRO A 148 -19.47 3.06 8.01
N MET A 149 -18.32 3.34 7.40
CA MET A 149 -17.73 2.49 6.35
C MET A 149 -17.01 1.28 6.93
N GLY A 150 -17.05 0.17 6.21
CA GLY A 150 -16.34 -1.05 6.59
C GLY A 150 -16.56 -2.17 5.60
N MET A 151 -15.82 -3.27 5.80
CA MET A 151 -15.94 -4.49 5.01
C MET A 151 -17.38 -4.98 5.03
N SER A 152 -17.95 -5.20 3.85
CA SER A 152 -19.30 -5.73 3.69
C SER A 152 -19.26 -7.26 3.65
N GLN A 153 -20.16 -7.91 4.36
CA GLN A 153 -20.34 -9.37 4.26
C GLN A 153 -20.84 -9.83 2.87
N LEU A 154 -21.29 -8.91 2.02
CA LEU A 154 -21.67 -9.21 0.64
C LEU A 154 -20.46 -9.23 -0.32
N ASP A 155 -19.30 -8.80 0.14
CA ASP A 155 -18.05 -8.94 -0.60
C ASP A 155 -17.29 -10.18 -0.11
N PRO A 156 -16.74 -11.01 -1.03
CA PRO A 156 -15.94 -12.14 -0.62
C PRO A 156 -14.64 -11.64 0.02
N SER A 157 -14.17 -12.34 1.04
CA SER A 157 -12.82 -12.14 1.56
C SER A 157 -11.89 -13.28 1.15
N ILE A 158 -10.61 -12.97 0.98
CA ILE A 158 -9.58 -13.99 0.76
C ILE A 158 -9.57 -15.05 1.86
N GLY A 159 -9.78 -14.62 3.13
CA GLY A 159 -9.91 -15.54 4.26
C GLY A 159 -11.09 -16.50 4.09
N GLY A 160 -12.27 -15.96 3.75
CA GLY A 160 -13.47 -16.77 3.55
C GLY A 160 -13.39 -17.73 2.37
N LEU A 161 -12.80 -17.31 1.27
CA LEU A 161 -12.60 -18.16 0.10
C LEU A 161 -11.61 -19.29 0.37
N LEU A 162 -10.48 -19.00 1.02
CA LEU A 162 -9.49 -20.01 1.41
C LEU A 162 -10.04 -20.95 2.47
N LYS A 163 -10.84 -20.46 3.44
CA LYS A 163 -11.55 -21.31 4.41
C LYS A 163 -12.48 -22.30 3.71
N ASN A 164 -13.23 -21.85 2.70
CA ASN A 164 -14.09 -22.73 1.88
C ASN A 164 -13.27 -23.78 1.10
N LEU A 165 -12.00 -23.51 0.84
CA LEU A 165 -11.04 -24.44 0.23
C LEU A 165 -10.28 -25.29 1.26
N GLY A 166 -10.68 -25.28 2.54
CA GLY A 166 -10.17 -26.15 3.60
C GLY A 166 -8.98 -25.61 4.40
N TYR A 167 -8.67 -24.34 4.28
CA TYR A 167 -7.68 -23.68 5.13
C TYR A 167 -8.28 -23.30 6.48
N VAL A 168 -7.45 -23.24 7.51
CA VAL A 168 -7.73 -22.50 8.74
C VAL A 168 -7.12 -21.12 8.59
N THR A 169 -7.85 -20.06 8.97
CA THR A 169 -7.52 -18.70 8.60
C THR A 169 -7.36 -17.80 9.82
N GLY A 170 -6.28 -17.03 9.88
CA GLY A 170 -6.00 -16.08 10.95
C GLY A 170 -5.49 -14.75 10.43
N GLN A 171 -5.94 -13.67 11.07
CA GLN A 171 -5.43 -12.31 10.83
C GLN A 171 -4.90 -11.74 12.14
N PHE A 172 -3.68 -11.21 12.10
CA PHE A 172 -2.98 -10.69 13.28
C PHE A 172 -2.41 -9.31 12.99
N GLY A 173 -2.62 -8.35 13.90
CA GLY A 173 -2.23 -6.94 13.74
C GLY A 173 -3.32 -6.05 13.14
N LYS A 174 -2.94 -4.98 12.44
CA LYS A 174 -3.86 -3.94 11.96
C LYS A 174 -4.88 -4.47 10.94
N ASN A 175 -6.18 -4.20 11.15
CA ASN A 175 -7.27 -4.52 10.22
C ASN A 175 -7.61 -3.36 9.27
N HIS A 176 -8.03 -2.23 9.78
CA HIS A 176 -8.33 -0.95 9.11
C HIS A 176 -9.38 -0.97 7.97
N VAL A 177 -10.32 -1.91 8.02
CA VAL A 177 -11.46 -1.98 7.08
C VAL A 177 -12.81 -1.94 7.80
N GLY A 178 -12.91 -1.08 8.82
CA GLY A 178 -14.11 -0.84 9.63
C GLY A 178 -13.99 -1.35 11.06
N ASP A 179 -14.69 -0.68 11.97
CA ASP A 179 -14.68 -0.96 13.42
C ASP A 179 -15.99 -1.56 13.94
N ARG A 180 -17.02 -1.64 13.11
CA ARG A 180 -18.29 -2.27 13.47
C ARG A 180 -18.13 -3.79 13.54
N ASN A 181 -18.93 -4.42 14.39
CA ASN A 181 -18.88 -5.86 14.61
C ASN A 181 -19.08 -6.65 13.32
N GLU A 182 -19.95 -6.19 12.43
CA GLU A 182 -20.20 -6.80 11.12
C GLU A 182 -19.04 -6.64 10.11
N SER A 183 -18.08 -5.76 10.38
CA SER A 183 -16.90 -5.55 9.53
C SER A 183 -15.65 -6.26 10.05
N LEU A 184 -15.72 -6.90 11.25
CA LEU A 184 -14.57 -7.59 11.82
C LEU A 184 -14.16 -8.83 11.00
N PRO A 185 -12.89 -9.21 11.01
CA PRO A 185 -12.37 -10.34 10.22
C PRO A 185 -13.11 -11.65 10.47
N THR A 186 -13.52 -11.91 11.70
CA THR A 186 -14.10 -13.20 12.09
C THR A 186 -15.53 -13.45 11.58
N VAL A 187 -16.28 -12.43 11.25
CA VAL A 187 -17.56 -12.55 10.52
C VAL A 187 -17.37 -12.44 9.00
N ASN A 188 -16.19 -12.04 8.57
CA ASN A 188 -15.79 -11.92 7.16
C ASN A 188 -14.84 -13.05 6.72
N GLY A 189 -14.89 -14.20 7.36
CA GLY A 189 -14.28 -15.43 6.88
C GLY A 189 -12.97 -15.85 7.54
N PHE A 190 -12.42 -15.09 8.49
CA PHE A 190 -11.30 -15.54 9.31
C PHE A 190 -11.78 -16.34 10.52
N ASP A 191 -11.01 -17.36 10.93
CA ASP A 191 -11.31 -18.12 12.15
C ASP A 191 -10.88 -17.38 13.41
N GLU A 192 -9.76 -16.64 13.33
CA GLU A 192 -9.20 -15.87 14.44
C GLU A 192 -8.72 -14.49 13.98
N PHE A 193 -8.88 -13.50 14.87
CA PHE A 193 -8.33 -12.16 14.74
C PHE A 193 -7.76 -11.70 16.07
N PHE A 194 -6.56 -11.09 16.03
CA PHE A 194 -6.02 -10.36 17.18
C PHE A 194 -5.26 -9.13 16.67
N GLY A 195 -5.78 -7.91 16.97
CA GLY A 195 -5.13 -6.69 16.51
C GLY A 195 -5.97 -5.43 16.71
N ASN A 196 -5.45 -4.32 16.22
CA ASN A 196 -6.07 -2.99 16.25
C ASN A 196 -6.85 -2.70 14.96
N LEU A 197 -7.69 -1.68 15.01
CA LEU A 197 -8.63 -1.38 13.93
C LEU A 197 -8.31 -0.10 13.14
N TYR A 198 -7.38 0.72 13.62
CA TYR A 198 -7.09 2.03 13.04
C TYR A 198 -5.58 2.25 12.84
N HIS A 199 -5.21 3.39 12.31
CA HIS A 199 -3.84 3.86 12.21
C HIS A 199 -3.35 4.43 13.56
N LEU A 200 -2.03 4.45 13.76
CA LEU A 200 -1.42 4.75 15.07
C LEU A 200 -1.76 6.15 15.59
N ASN A 201 -1.85 7.16 14.73
CA ASN A 201 -2.21 8.51 15.19
C ASN A 201 -3.66 8.62 15.71
N ALA A 202 -4.60 7.83 15.20
CA ALA A 202 -5.94 7.76 15.79
C ALA A 202 -5.97 6.99 17.12
N GLU A 203 -5.12 5.95 17.23
CA GLU A 203 -5.01 5.17 18.46
C GLU A 203 -4.40 5.97 19.61
N GLU A 204 -3.40 6.84 19.34
CA GLU A 204 -2.75 7.65 20.38
C GLU A 204 -3.46 8.99 20.69
N GLU A 205 -4.43 9.41 19.86
CA GLU A 205 -5.13 10.69 20.02
C GLU A 205 -5.70 10.91 21.42
N PRO A 206 -6.30 9.90 22.11
CA PRO A 206 -6.80 10.07 23.49
C PRO A 206 -5.73 10.45 24.52
N GLU A 207 -4.46 10.23 24.24
CA GLU A 207 -3.34 10.58 25.14
C GLU A 207 -2.81 11.99 24.88
N LEU A 208 -3.32 12.72 23.87
CA LEU A 208 -2.91 14.10 23.61
C LEU A 208 -3.46 15.05 24.66
N PRO A 209 -2.71 16.12 25.03
CA PRO A 209 -3.10 17.06 26.08
C PRO A 209 -4.44 17.76 25.81
N ASP A 210 -4.74 18.04 24.55
CA ASP A 210 -5.93 18.77 24.06
C ASP A 210 -7.10 17.87 23.70
N TYR A 211 -6.97 16.54 23.82
CA TYR A 211 -8.08 15.62 23.61
C TYR A 211 -9.22 15.90 24.60
N PRO A 212 -10.51 15.91 24.17
CA PRO A 212 -11.64 16.17 25.05
C PRO A 212 -11.66 15.25 26.27
N LYS A 213 -11.74 15.84 27.46
CA LYS A 213 -11.64 15.08 28.74
C LYS A 213 -12.99 14.51 29.21
N ASP A 214 -14.07 14.79 28.50
CA ASP A 214 -15.37 14.20 28.77
C ASP A 214 -15.34 12.68 28.41
N PRO A 215 -15.58 11.78 29.37
CA PRO A 215 -15.59 10.34 29.10
C PRO A 215 -16.62 9.93 28.04
N SER A 216 -17.73 10.68 27.92
CA SER A 216 -18.75 10.40 26.89
C SER A 216 -18.23 10.65 25.47
N TYR A 217 -17.28 11.58 25.31
CA TYR A 217 -16.62 11.84 24.03
C TYR A 217 -15.78 10.63 23.60
N LEU A 218 -14.93 10.12 24.49
CA LEU A 218 -14.12 8.93 24.23
C LEU A 218 -15.01 7.71 23.91
N ALA A 219 -16.06 7.50 24.69
CA ALA A 219 -17.01 6.40 24.47
C ALA A 219 -17.70 6.47 23.09
N LYS A 220 -17.95 7.69 22.57
CA LYS A 220 -18.64 7.90 21.31
C LYS A 220 -17.70 7.96 20.09
N PHE A 221 -16.55 8.59 20.22
CA PHE A 221 -15.67 8.94 19.10
C PHE A 221 -14.26 8.38 19.21
N GLY A 222 -13.84 7.89 20.39
CA GLY A 222 -12.50 7.35 20.59
C GLY A 222 -12.26 6.05 19.84
N PRO A 223 -11.00 5.65 19.66
CA PRO A 223 -10.67 4.36 19.06
C PRO A 223 -11.16 3.22 19.95
N ARG A 224 -11.56 2.12 19.31
CA ARG A 224 -11.83 0.84 19.96
C ARG A 224 -10.50 0.20 20.36
N GLY A 225 -10.46 -0.57 21.45
CA GLY A 225 -9.24 -1.24 21.90
C GLY A 225 -8.75 -2.31 20.93
N VAL A 226 -7.61 -2.90 21.28
CA VAL A 226 -7.05 -4.06 20.57
C VAL A 226 -7.96 -5.27 20.83
N LEU A 227 -8.51 -5.83 19.76
CA LEU A 227 -9.52 -6.89 19.85
C LEU A 227 -8.91 -8.28 19.65
N LYS A 228 -9.42 -9.24 20.42
CA LYS A 228 -9.20 -10.66 20.21
C LYS A 228 -10.52 -11.32 19.90
N CYS A 229 -10.66 -11.80 18.66
CA CYS A 229 -11.92 -12.34 18.17
C CYS A 229 -11.76 -13.79 17.68
N LYS A 230 -12.83 -14.58 17.80
CA LYS A 230 -12.92 -15.93 17.23
C LYS A 230 -14.25 -16.10 16.54
N ALA A 231 -14.23 -16.67 15.34
CA ALA A 231 -15.46 -17.09 14.66
C ALA A 231 -16.16 -18.21 15.42
N THR A 232 -17.49 -18.21 15.42
CA THR A 232 -18.35 -19.23 16.06
C THR A 232 -19.46 -19.65 15.13
N ASP A 233 -20.01 -20.84 15.35
CA ASP A 233 -21.22 -21.30 14.65
C ASP A 233 -22.50 -20.71 15.27
N ARG A 234 -22.43 -20.23 16.50
CA ARG A 234 -23.54 -19.64 17.24
C ARG A 234 -23.64 -18.15 16.94
N ASP A 235 -24.83 -17.71 16.49
CA ASP A 235 -25.15 -16.31 16.31
C ASP A 235 -25.44 -15.64 17.66
N ASP A 236 -24.68 -14.60 18.02
CA ASP A 236 -24.96 -13.75 19.18
C ASP A 236 -25.81 -12.56 18.73
N PRO A 237 -27.08 -12.47 19.18
CA PRO A 237 -27.99 -11.41 18.78
C PRO A 237 -27.71 -10.07 19.47
N THR A 238 -26.80 -10.00 20.42
CA THR A 238 -26.49 -8.77 21.17
C THR A 238 -26.08 -7.66 20.21
N VAL A 239 -26.69 -6.48 20.39
CA VAL A 239 -26.41 -5.30 19.59
C VAL A 239 -25.72 -4.27 20.47
N ASP A 240 -24.47 -3.96 20.16
CA ASP A 240 -23.76 -2.82 20.72
C ASP A 240 -24.30 -1.53 20.09
N PRO A 241 -24.64 -0.49 20.88
CA PRO A 241 -25.19 0.76 20.35
C PRO A 241 -24.29 1.47 19.35
N ARG A 242 -22.96 1.33 19.47
CA ARG A 242 -21.97 1.95 18.60
C ARG A 242 -21.49 0.99 17.52
N PHE A 243 -21.19 -0.26 17.90
CA PHE A 243 -20.50 -1.20 17.03
C PHE A 243 -21.42 -2.22 16.34
N GLY A 244 -22.72 -2.21 16.62
CA GLY A 244 -23.69 -3.05 15.94
C GLY A 244 -23.76 -4.48 16.50
N LYS A 245 -24.38 -5.41 15.74
CA LYS A 245 -24.62 -6.79 16.16
C LYS A 245 -23.32 -7.59 16.23
N ILE A 246 -23.13 -8.38 17.32
CA ILE A 246 -21.97 -9.24 17.48
C ILE A 246 -21.93 -10.32 16.40
N GLY A 247 -23.02 -11.05 16.17
CA GLY A 247 -23.09 -12.06 15.13
C GLY A 247 -22.38 -13.36 15.48
N LYS A 248 -21.81 -14.05 14.48
CA LYS A 248 -21.16 -15.36 14.64
C LYS A 248 -19.69 -15.24 15.07
N GLN A 249 -19.44 -14.56 16.16
CA GLN A 249 -18.10 -14.37 16.72
C GLN A 249 -18.13 -14.15 18.23
N THR A 250 -16.99 -14.35 18.88
CA THR A 250 -16.70 -13.80 20.19
C THR A 250 -15.75 -12.62 20.04
N ILE A 251 -15.92 -11.61 20.87
CA ILE A 251 -15.12 -10.39 20.87
C ILE A 251 -14.63 -10.12 22.28
N GLU A 252 -13.32 -10.05 22.46
CA GLU A 252 -12.66 -9.63 23.70
C GLU A 252 -11.91 -8.33 23.39
N ASP A 253 -12.24 -7.24 24.10
CA ASP A 253 -11.45 -6.00 24.06
C ASP A 253 -10.32 -6.12 25.09
N THR A 254 -9.08 -6.17 24.62
CA THR A 254 -7.89 -6.33 25.48
C THR A 254 -7.31 -5.01 25.96
N GLY A 255 -8.02 -3.91 25.74
CA GLY A 255 -7.66 -2.55 26.14
C GLY A 255 -7.06 -1.72 25.01
N ALA A 256 -6.91 -0.42 25.28
CA ALA A 256 -6.46 0.57 24.32
C ALA A 256 -5.05 0.29 23.78
N LEU A 257 -4.80 0.65 22.53
CA LEU A 257 -3.47 0.71 21.96
C LEU A 257 -2.82 2.07 22.30
N THR A 258 -2.36 2.18 23.54
CA THR A 258 -1.64 3.37 24.01
C THR A 258 -0.25 3.50 23.39
N LYS A 259 0.36 4.68 23.41
CA LYS A 259 1.77 4.90 23.00
C LYS A 259 2.71 3.87 23.62
N LYS A 260 2.51 3.54 24.90
CA LYS A 260 3.33 2.53 25.59
C LYS A 260 3.11 1.13 25.03
N ARG A 261 1.88 0.75 24.72
CA ARG A 261 1.58 -0.56 24.13
C ARG A 261 2.05 -0.65 22.67
N MET A 262 2.09 0.46 21.93
CA MET A 262 2.63 0.52 20.57
C MET A 262 4.10 0.06 20.49
N GLU A 263 4.88 0.23 21.57
CA GLU A 263 6.25 -0.27 21.62
C GLU A 263 6.34 -1.81 21.50
N THR A 264 5.29 -2.56 21.84
CA THR A 264 5.32 -4.03 21.94
C THR A 264 4.18 -4.75 21.22
N ILE A 265 3.23 -4.05 20.64
CA ILE A 265 2.03 -4.66 20.05
C ILE A 265 2.37 -5.65 18.92
N ASP A 266 3.41 -5.37 18.13
CA ASP A 266 3.81 -6.27 17.05
C ASP A 266 4.45 -7.56 17.58
N ASP A 267 5.02 -7.54 18.80
CA ASP A 267 5.44 -8.76 19.51
C ASP A 267 4.23 -9.57 19.98
N GLU A 268 3.20 -8.91 20.54
CA GLU A 268 1.98 -9.57 21.00
C GLU A 268 1.28 -10.28 19.81
N THR A 269 1.13 -9.57 18.69
CA THR A 269 0.43 -10.09 17.50
C THR A 269 1.26 -11.12 16.74
N SER A 270 2.59 -10.98 16.65
CA SER A 270 3.46 -11.99 16.03
C SER A 270 3.53 -13.27 16.86
N ALA A 271 3.57 -13.18 18.19
CA ALA A 271 3.49 -14.34 19.06
C ALA A 271 2.16 -15.09 18.88
N ALA A 272 1.04 -14.38 18.77
CA ALA A 272 -0.26 -14.97 18.49
C ALA A 272 -0.32 -15.62 17.10
N ALA A 273 0.28 -15.01 16.07
CA ALA A 273 0.39 -15.58 14.74
C ALA A 273 1.22 -16.88 14.74
N ILE A 274 2.34 -16.90 15.47
CA ILE A 274 3.20 -18.10 15.61
C ILE A 274 2.46 -19.23 16.36
N ASP A 275 1.73 -18.89 17.43
CA ASP A 275 0.89 -19.87 18.14
C ASP A 275 -0.19 -20.46 17.21
N PHE A 276 -0.87 -19.60 16.45
CA PHE A 276 -1.84 -20.03 15.44
C PHE A 276 -1.21 -21.02 14.45
N ILE A 277 -0.06 -20.67 13.84
CA ILE A 277 0.66 -21.51 12.88
C ILE A 277 1.03 -22.86 13.51
N ASN A 278 1.55 -22.86 14.74
CA ASN A 278 1.94 -24.07 15.45
C ASN A 278 0.75 -25.01 15.73
N ARG A 279 -0.40 -24.45 16.12
CA ARG A 279 -1.64 -25.21 16.29
C ARG A 279 -2.10 -25.88 14.98
N GLN A 280 -1.98 -25.17 13.83
CA GLN A 280 -2.36 -25.74 12.54
C GLN A 280 -1.36 -26.80 12.07
N LYS A 281 -0.05 -26.61 12.30
CA LYS A 281 0.96 -27.65 12.10
C LYS A 281 0.60 -28.93 12.87
N THR A 282 0.31 -28.78 14.15
CA THR A 282 -0.06 -29.92 15.03
C THR A 282 -1.34 -30.61 14.54
N ALA A 283 -2.31 -29.86 14.08
CA ALA A 283 -3.56 -30.38 13.52
C ALA A 283 -3.42 -30.94 12.09
N GLY A 284 -2.27 -30.80 11.45
CA GLY A 284 -2.05 -31.23 10.05
C GLY A 284 -2.92 -30.50 9.03
N LYS A 285 -3.35 -29.28 9.32
CA LYS A 285 -4.23 -28.47 8.45
C LYS A 285 -3.43 -27.38 7.75
N PRO A 286 -3.71 -27.10 6.46
CA PRO A 286 -3.13 -25.95 5.80
C PRO A 286 -3.69 -24.66 6.43
N PHE A 287 -2.84 -23.63 6.55
CA PHE A 287 -3.22 -22.34 7.12
C PHE A 287 -3.03 -21.19 6.13
N PHE A 288 -3.87 -20.18 6.30
CA PHE A 288 -3.68 -18.84 5.78
C PHE A 288 -3.53 -17.89 6.98
N CYS A 289 -2.35 -17.31 7.11
CA CYS A 289 -2.03 -16.33 8.15
C CYS A 289 -1.71 -15.00 7.48
N TRP A 290 -2.47 -13.94 7.80
CA TRP A 290 -2.18 -12.57 7.37
C TRP A 290 -1.71 -11.78 8.59
N PHE A 291 -0.40 -11.51 8.63
CA PHE A 291 0.24 -10.71 9.67
C PHE A 291 0.41 -9.28 9.17
N ASN A 292 -0.16 -8.33 9.89
CA ASN A 292 -0.16 -6.91 9.59
C ASN A 292 0.50 -6.15 10.73
N ALA A 293 1.80 -5.85 10.61
CA ALA A 293 2.45 -5.01 11.60
C ALA A 293 1.73 -3.65 11.69
N THR A 294 1.69 -3.07 12.88
CA THR A 294 1.21 -1.70 13.08
C THR A 294 2.26 -0.67 12.66
N ARG A 295 3.55 -1.08 12.75
CA ARG A 295 4.67 -0.37 12.16
C ARG A 295 4.59 -0.47 10.64
N MET A 296 4.86 0.52 9.87
CA MET A 296 5.67 1.75 10.06
C MET A 296 4.80 3.00 9.86
N HIS A 297 3.54 2.97 10.22
CA HIS A 297 2.70 4.16 10.13
C HIS A 297 3.33 5.33 10.91
N LEU A 298 3.06 6.57 10.52
CA LEU A 298 3.45 7.73 11.29
C LEU A 298 2.97 7.59 12.75
N ARG A 299 3.74 8.07 13.72
CA ARG A 299 3.55 7.82 15.17
C ARG A 299 3.91 6.39 15.61
N THR A 300 4.80 5.73 14.90
CA THR A 300 5.46 4.52 15.39
C THR A 300 6.25 4.84 16.67
N HIS A 301 6.14 3.98 17.66
CA HIS A 301 6.91 4.07 18.93
C HIS A 301 7.80 2.83 19.08
N VAL A 302 9.05 3.09 19.44
CA VAL A 302 10.11 2.09 19.56
C VAL A 302 10.50 1.90 21.03
N ARG A 303 10.74 0.64 21.41
CA ARG A 303 11.21 0.31 22.76
C ARG A 303 12.52 1.01 23.10
N ALA A 304 12.69 1.43 24.34
CA ALA A 304 13.90 2.13 24.80
C ALA A 304 15.20 1.38 24.45
N GLY A 305 15.21 0.04 24.54
CA GLY A 305 16.38 -0.77 24.19
C GLY A 305 16.68 -0.91 22.70
N HIS A 306 15.81 -0.42 21.82
CA HIS A 306 15.97 -0.46 20.36
C HIS A 306 16.24 0.92 19.76
N ARG A 307 16.09 1.99 20.57
CA ARG A 307 16.42 3.36 20.15
C ARG A 307 17.92 3.51 19.93
N GLY A 308 18.30 4.24 18.88
CA GLY A 308 19.69 4.47 18.51
C GLY A 308 20.37 3.30 17.81
N ARG A 309 19.62 2.31 17.30
CA ARG A 309 20.15 1.28 16.41
C ARG A 309 20.62 1.88 15.07
N TYR A 310 19.93 2.93 14.61
CA TYR A 310 20.36 3.69 13.45
C TYR A 310 21.49 4.65 13.85
N THR A 311 22.65 4.51 13.21
CA THR A 311 23.89 5.20 13.62
C THR A 311 24.22 6.44 12.79
N HIS A 312 23.42 6.74 11.76
CA HIS A 312 23.65 7.89 10.86
C HIS A 312 22.76 9.09 11.17
N GLY A 313 22.02 9.08 12.26
CA GLY A 313 21.16 10.15 12.73
C GLY A 313 20.23 9.66 13.83
N ASP A 314 19.32 10.55 14.26
CA ASP A 314 18.26 10.22 15.22
C ASP A 314 16.94 10.09 14.43
N SER A 315 16.41 8.88 14.35
CA SER A 315 15.13 8.60 13.70
C SER A 315 14.46 7.40 14.37
N GLU A 316 13.37 7.67 15.09
CA GLU A 316 12.53 6.61 15.66
C GLU A 316 11.89 5.74 14.57
N TYR A 317 11.60 6.31 13.40
CA TYR A 317 11.10 5.57 12.25
C TYR A 317 12.10 4.51 11.79
N ILE A 318 13.38 4.85 11.62
CA ILE A 318 14.38 3.91 11.12
C ILE A 318 14.69 2.83 12.17
N ASP A 319 14.77 3.20 13.45
CA ASP A 319 14.87 2.22 14.53
C ASP A 319 13.67 1.26 14.52
N GLY A 320 12.46 1.77 14.25
CA GLY A 320 11.25 0.97 14.06
C GLY A 320 11.30 0.05 12.85
N MET A 321 11.92 0.48 11.73
CA MET A 321 12.14 -0.38 10.56
C MET A 321 13.05 -1.57 10.88
N LEU A 322 14.08 -1.35 11.69
CA LEU A 322 14.97 -2.42 12.15
C LEU A 322 14.24 -3.39 13.07
N GLU A 323 13.35 -2.90 13.97
CA GLU A 323 12.47 -3.79 14.76
C GLU A 323 11.45 -4.53 13.89
N HIS A 324 10.93 -3.89 12.85
CA HIS A 324 10.02 -4.54 11.91
C HIS A 324 10.71 -5.69 11.16
N ASP A 325 11.96 -5.50 10.71
CA ASP A 325 12.76 -6.56 10.10
C ASP A 325 13.03 -7.70 11.08
N ASP A 326 13.32 -7.40 12.37
CA ASP A 326 13.47 -8.41 13.42
C ASP A 326 12.17 -9.22 13.62
N THR A 327 10.99 -8.57 13.57
CA THR A 327 9.68 -9.23 13.65
C THR A 327 9.45 -10.17 12.46
N VAL A 328 9.79 -9.72 11.24
CA VAL A 328 9.76 -10.58 10.05
C VAL A 328 10.71 -11.77 10.21
N GLY A 329 11.93 -11.53 10.71
CA GLY A 329 12.91 -12.56 11.03
C GLY A 329 12.37 -13.62 12.02
N THR A 330 11.65 -13.17 13.05
CA THR A 330 10.99 -14.05 14.04
C THR A 330 9.94 -14.96 13.40
N LEU A 331 9.10 -14.42 12.52
CA LEU A 331 8.11 -15.20 11.78
C LEU A 331 8.75 -16.22 10.82
N LEU A 332 9.79 -15.82 10.08
CA LEU A 332 10.51 -16.71 9.18
C LEU A 332 11.24 -17.82 9.95
N LYS A 333 11.88 -17.47 11.07
CA LYS A 333 12.53 -18.43 11.94
C LYS A 333 11.54 -19.44 12.50
N ALA A 334 10.35 -19.01 12.89
CA ALA A 334 9.31 -19.92 13.36
C ALA A 334 8.92 -20.95 12.29
N LEU A 335 8.81 -20.54 11.01
CA LEU A 335 8.57 -21.49 9.91
C LEU A 335 9.74 -22.47 9.72
N ASP A 336 11.00 -22.00 9.85
CA ASP A 336 12.20 -22.83 9.76
C ASP A 336 12.22 -23.87 10.90
N ASP A 337 12.06 -23.42 12.15
CA ASP A 337 12.06 -24.28 13.35
C ASP A 337 10.94 -25.32 13.34
N MET A 338 9.79 -24.97 12.77
CA MET A 338 8.66 -25.89 12.61
C MET A 338 8.80 -26.83 11.41
N GLY A 339 9.81 -26.66 10.54
CA GLY A 339 9.97 -27.43 9.31
C GLY A 339 8.90 -27.14 8.26
N LEU A 340 8.28 -25.96 8.30
CA LEU A 340 7.21 -25.52 7.39
C LEU A 340 7.70 -24.62 6.25
N ALA A 341 8.96 -24.17 6.28
CA ALA A 341 9.49 -23.18 5.36
C ALA A 341 9.34 -23.55 3.88
N ASN A 342 9.49 -24.86 3.55
CA ASN A 342 9.40 -25.37 2.18
C ASN A 342 7.96 -25.61 1.71
N ASP A 343 7.03 -25.72 2.64
CA ASP A 343 5.60 -25.94 2.36
C ASP A 343 4.77 -24.66 2.49
N THR A 344 5.43 -23.50 2.61
CA THR A 344 4.76 -22.21 2.86
C THR A 344 5.07 -21.19 1.78
N ILE A 345 4.02 -20.61 1.18
CA ILE A 345 4.10 -19.38 0.40
C ILE A 345 4.27 -18.23 1.39
N VAL A 346 5.34 -17.45 1.25
CA VAL A 346 5.58 -16.24 2.04
C VAL A 346 5.53 -15.03 1.13
N VAL A 347 4.68 -14.06 1.47
CA VAL A 347 4.55 -12.78 0.77
C VAL A 347 4.87 -11.66 1.73
N TYR A 348 5.76 -10.75 1.36
CA TYR A 348 5.98 -9.49 2.06
C TYR A 348 5.55 -8.32 1.18
N SER A 349 4.79 -7.36 1.75
CA SER A 349 4.38 -6.14 1.06
C SER A 349 4.05 -5.01 2.05
N SER A 350 3.49 -3.91 1.53
CA SER A 350 2.86 -2.80 2.26
C SER A 350 1.51 -2.50 1.64
N ASP A 351 0.63 -1.86 2.39
CA ASP A 351 -0.74 -1.54 1.94
C ASP A 351 -0.78 -0.41 0.89
N ASN A 352 0.06 0.61 1.05
CA ASN A 352 0.21 1.76 0.16
C ASN A 352 1.65 2.29 0.22
N GLY A 353 1.95 3.27 -0.62
CA GLY A 353 3.21 4.00 -0.58
C GLY A 353 3.39 4.80 0.71
N PRO A 354 4.59 5.33 0.96
CA PRO A 354 4.96 5.91 2.25
C PRO A 354 4.31 7.26 2.52
N HIS A 355 4.24 7.61 3.81
CA HIS A 355 4.14 8.98 4.30
C HIS A 355 5.54 9.56 4.48
N MET A 356 5.92 10.56 3.67
CA MET A 356 7.23 11.22 3.77
C MET A 356 7.19 12.52 4.57
N ASN A 357 6.00 13.03 4.84
CA ASN A 357 5.78 14.36 5.43
C ASN A 357 6.16 14.47 6.91
N SER A 358 6.45 13.38 7.58
CA SER A 358 6.89 13.35 8.99
C SER A 358 8.41 13.29 9.16
N TRP A 359 9.18 13.54 8.08
CA TRP A 359 10.66 13.53 8.16
C TRP A 359 11.18 14.35 9.38
N PRO A 360 12.21 13.86 10.14
CA PRO A 360 13.07 12.70 9.89
C PRO A 360 12.44 11.33 10.19
N ASP A 361 11.28 11.28 10.84
CA ASP A 361 10.57 10.06 11.22
C ASP A 361 9.54 9.64 10.16
N GLY A 362 9.93 9.71 8.90
CA GLY A 362 9.12 9.37 7.73
C GLY A 362 9.70 8.24 6.89
N ALA A 363 8.82 7.50 6.26
CA ALA A 363 9.16 6.54 5.24
C ALA A 363 9.67 7.23 3.96
N MET A 364 10.31 6.48 3.06
CA MET A 364 10.94 7.05 1.86
C MET A 364 10.65 6.23 0.61
N THR A 365 10.43 6.95 -0.47
CA THR A 365 10.41 6.42 -1.82
C THR A 365 11.12 7.38 -2.78
N TRP A 366 11.74 6.85 -3.83
CA TRP A 366 12.29 7.66 -4.93
C TRP A 366 11.26 7.97 -6.00
N PHE A 367 10.10 7.33 -5.98
CA PHE A 367 9.01 7.63 -6.89
C PHE A 367 8.38 8.98 -6.57
N ARG A 368 7.68 9.56 -7.55
CA ARG A 368 7.04 10.87 -7.37
C ARG A 368 5.99 10.82 -6.28
N SER A 369 6.03 11.80 -5.38
CA SER A 369 5.07 12.04 -4.30
C SER A 369 4.93 10.88 -3.31
N GLU A 370 3.83 10.80 -2.61
CA GLU A 370 3.60 9.93 -1.47
C GLU A 370 2.13 9.49 -1.38
N LYS A 371 1.79 8.74 -0.33
CA LYS A 371 0.43 8.30 0.04
C LYS A 371 -0.63 9.37 -0.23
N ASN A 372 -1.81 8.94 -0.69
CA ASN A 372 -2.97 9.75 -1.05
C ASN A 372 -2.75 10.72 -2.23
N THR A 373 -1.89 10.34 -3.17
CA THR A 373 -1.73 11.06 -4.45
C THR A 373 -1.99 10.11 -5.63
N ASN A 374 -1.94 10.63 -6.87
CA ASN A 374 -2.08 9.81 -8.09
C ASN A 374 -0.74 9.30 -8.65
N TRP A 375 0.37 9.62 -8.00
CA TRP A 375 1.72 9.35 -8.50
C TRP A 375 2.21 7.98 -8.07
N GLU A 376 3.24 7.48 -8.75
CA GLU A 376 3.82 6.15 -8.44
C GLU A 376 4.24 6.02 -6.97
N GLY A 377 4.62 7.12 -6.30
CA GLY A 377 4.97 7.10 -4.89
C GLY A 377 3.85 6.68 -3.93
N ALA A 378 2.59 6.88 -4.33
CA ALA A 378 1.44 6.44 -3.54
C ALA A 378 1.10 4.96 -3.74
N PHE A 379 1.26 4.45 -4.97
CA PHE A 379 0.73 3.15 -5.38
C PHE A 379 1.79 2.06 -5.52
N ARG A 380 3.04 2.43 -5.86
CA ARG A 380 4.12 1.47 -6.04
C ARG A 380 4.74 1.11 -4.70
N VAL A 381 4.53 -0.13 -4.27
CA VAL A 381 4.95 -0.66 -2.97
C VAL A 381 5.92 -1.82 -3.13
N PRO A 382 6.73 -2.15 -2.10
CA PRO A 382 7.56 -3.34 -2.14
C PRO A 382 6.71 -4.60 -2.22
N CYS A 383 7.16 -5.60 -2.98
CA CYS A 383 6.60 -6.94 -2.95
C CYS A 383 7.70 -7.97 -3.20
N LEU A 384 7.86 -8.85 -2.22
CA LEU A 384 8.79 -9.97 -2.23
C LEU A 384 8.00 -11.25 -1.98
N VAL A 385 8.23 -12.28 -2.80
CA VAL A 385 7.47 -13.53 -2.68
C VAL A 385 8.40 -14.73 -2.71
N ARG A 386 8.29 -15.59 -1.70
CA ARG A 386 8.94 -16.89 -1.66
C ARG A 386 7.90 -17.99 -1.81
N TRP A 387 8.06 -18.82 -2.82
CA TRP A 387 7.23 -20.00 -3.05
C TRP A 387 8.13 -21.17 -3.46
N PRO A 388 8.65 -21.94 -2.50
CA PRO A 388 9.60 -23.01 -2.78
C PRO A 388 9.06 -24.05 -3.77
N GLY A 389 9.90 -24.44 -4.72
CA GLY A 389 9.52 -25.39 -5.77
C GLY A 389 8.64 -24.82 -6.90
N VAL A 390 8.20 -23.56 -6.78
CA VAL A 390 7.39 -22.85 -7.80
C VAL A 390 8.15 -21.65 -8.34
N ILE A 391 8.58 -20.73 -7.49
CA ILE A 391 9.31 -19.54 -7.87
C ILE A 391 10.81 -19.83 -7.84
N LYS A 392 11.51 -19.47 -8.92
CA LYS A 392 12.97 -19.57 -8.98
C LYS A 392 13.62 -18.50 -8.09
N PRO A 393 14.47 -18.88 -7.12
CA PRO A 393 15.15 -17.92 -6.26
C PRO A 393 15.97 -16.87 -7.04
N GLY A 394 16.00 -15.65 -6.49
CA GLY A 394 16.73 -14.53 -7.07
C GLY A 394 16.10 -13.91 -8.33
N THR A 395 14.85 -14.25 -8.65
CA THR A 395 14.13 -13.65 -9.76
C THR A 395 13.78 -12.18 -9.47
N VAL A 396 13.97 -11.31 -10.47
CA VAL A 396 13.55 -9.90 -10.43
C VAL A 396 12.73 -9.58 -11.66
N THR A 397 11.59 -8.91 -11.50
CA THR A 397 10.67 -8.66 -12.63
C THR A 397 10.14 -7.23 -12.67
N ASN A 398 9.92 -6.73 -13.91
CA ASN A 398 9.19 -5.50 -14.23
C ASN A 398 7.73 -5.77 -14.64
N GLU A 399 7.28 -7.02 -14.62
CA GLU A 399 5.89 -7.33 -14.92
C GLU A 399 4.97 -6.80 -13.82
N ILE A 400 3.78 -6.36 -14.22
CA ILE A 400 2.82 -5.72 -13.31
C ILE A 400 2.10 -6.78 -12.48
N MET A 401 1.99 -6.55 -11.19
CA MET A 401 1.12 -7.29 -10.27
C MET A 401 0.53 -6.31 -9.24
N SER A 402 -0.61 -6.63 -8.65
CA SER A 402 -1.26 -5.78 -7.64
C SER A 402 -1.89 -6.58 -6.51
N HIS A 403 -2.35 -5.89 -5.47
CA HIS A 403 -3.07 -6.50 -4.34
C HIS A 403 -4.28 -7.31 -4.78
N ASN A 404 -5.00 -6.87 -5.81
CA ASN A 404 -6.18 -7.56 -6.33
C ASN A 404 -5.88 -8.99 -6.83
N ASP A 405 -4.65 -9.25 -7.28
CA ASP A 405 -4.27 -10.52 -7.91
C ASP A 405 -4.11 -11.68 -6.91
N TRP A 406 -4.06 -11.38 -5.60
CA TRP A 406 -3.83 -12.43 -4.62
C TRP A 406 -5.00 -13.39 -4.43
N ILE A 407 -6.26 -12.93 -4.50
CA ILE A 407 -7.41 -13.85 -4.41
C ILE A 407 -7.34 -14.92 -5.51
N PRO A 408 -7.33 -14.58 -6.81
CA PRO A 408 -7.29 -15.61 -7.85
C PRO A 408 -6.01 -16.45 -7.79
N THR A 409 -4.86 -15.85 -7.48
CA THR A 409 -3.58 -16.56 -7.40
C THR A 409 -3.53 -17.57 -6.25
N LEU A 410 -3.98 -17.20 -5.05
CA LEU A 410 -3.95 -18.07 -3.89
C LEU A 410 -5.08 -19.11 -3.92
N CYS A 411 -6.24 -18.79 -4.49
CA CYS A 411 -7.29 -19.76 -4.76
C CYS A 411 -6.81 -20.81 -5.79
N SER A 412 -6.09 -20.39 -6.84
CA SER A 412 -5.47 -21.29 -7.81
C SER A 412 -4.44 -22.21 -7.14
N ALA A 413 -3.57 -21.68 -6.27
CA ALA A 413 -2.62 -22.45 -5.46
C ALA A 413 -3.32 -23.44 -4.52
N ALA A 414 -4.53 -23.10 -4.05
CA ALA A 414 -5.39 -23.94 -3.21
C ALA A 414 -6.22 -24.98 -4.00
N GLY A 415 -6.09 -25.00 -5.34
CA GLY A 415 -6.78 -25.95 -6.22
C GLY A 415 -8.08 -25.42 -6.85
N GLU A 416 -8.32 -24.11 -6.81
CA GLU A 416 -9.50 -23.45 -7.43
C GLU A 416 -9.07 -22.36 -8.43
N PRO A 417 -8.63 -22.72 -9.65
CA PRO A 417 -8.13 -21.75 -10.62
C PRO A 417 -9.25 -20.95 -11.31
N ASP A 418 -10.51 -21.38 -11.22
CA ASP A 418 -11.64 -20.73 -11.89
C ASP A 418 -12.47 -19.81 -11.00
N ILE A 419 -11.90 -19.38 -9.85
CA ILE A 419 -12.62 -18.60 -8.83
C ILE A 419 -13.20 -17.30 -9.41
N VAL A 420 -12.52 -16.65 -10.35
CA VAL A 420 -12.96 -15.39 -10.97
C VAL A 420 -14.28 -15.57 -11.70
N ASN A 421 -14.41 -16.60 -12.56
CA ASN A 421 -15.65 -16.88 -13.30
C ASN A 421 -16.75 -17.38 -12.37
N LYS A 422 -16.39 -18.20 -11.38
CA LYS A 422 -17.35 -18.70 -10.39
C LYS A 422 -17.96 -17.56 -9.58
N LEU A 423 -17.18 -16.60 -9.13
CA LEU A 423 -17.68 -15.42 -8.41
C LEU A 423 -18.56 -14.53 -9.28
N LYS A 424 -18.27 -14.41 -10.58
CA LYS A 424 -19.17 -13.71 -11.52
C LYS A 424 -20.50 -14.41 -11.70
N ALA A 425 -20.51 -15.73 -11.80
CA ALA A 425 -21.71 -16.53 -11.99
C ALA A 425 -22.55 -16.70 -10.71
N GLY A 426 -21.88 -16.74 -9.57
CA GLY A 426 -22.42 -17.02 -8.25
C GLY A 426 -21.65 -18.16 -7.59
N TYR A 427 -21.01 -17.90 -6.44
CA TYR A 427 -20.18 -18.85 -5.69
C TYR A 427 -20.54 -18.85 -4.21
N ALA A 428 -20.91 -20.02 -3.71
CA ALA A 428 -21.27 -20.18 -2.30
C ALA A 428 -20.02 -20.38 -1.44
N ALA A 429 -19.81 -19.49 -0.48
CA ALA A 429 -18.80 -19.61 0.56
C ALA A 429 -19.29 -18.92 1.84
N ASN A 430 -18.92 -19.41 3.03
CA ASN A 430 -19.33 -18.87 4.34
C ASN A 430 -20.85 -18.72 4.52
N GLY A 431 -21.67 -19.55 3.89
CA GLY A 431 -23.13 -19.45 3.93
C GLY A 431 -23.73 -18.31 3.09
N ILE A 432 -22.92 -17.63 2.28
CA ILE A 432 -23.34 -16.54 1.40
C ILE A 432 -23.05 -16.96 -0.06
N ASN A 433 -23.97 -16.63 -0.96
CA ASN A 433 -23.74 -16.78 -2.40
C ASN A 433 -23.24 -15.45 -2.96
N TYR A 434 -21.93 -15.36 -3.19
CA TYR A 434 -21.29 -14.18 -3.74
C TYR A 434 -21.51 -14.11 -5.25
N LYS A 435 -21.98 -12.96 -5.75
CA LYS A 435 -22.01 -12.63 -7.17
C LYS A 435 -21.30 -11.30 -7.37
N VAL A 436 -20.02 -11.33 -7.69
CA VAL A 436 -19.13 -10.16 -7.75
C VAL A 436 -18.14 -10.23 -8.90
N HIS A 437 -17.63 -9.09 -9.30
CA HIS A 437 -16.53 -8.95 -10.25
C HIS A 437 -15.22 -8.78 -9.50
N LEU A 438 -14.29 -9.73 -9.65
CA LEU A 438 -12.91 -9.53 -9.24
C LEU A 438 -12.15 -8.73 -10.30
N ASP A 439 -11.29 -7.81 -9.86
CA ASP A 439 -10.37 -7.04 -10.72
C ASP A 439 -8.96 -7.65 -10.75
N GLY A 440 -8.78 -8.75 -10.04
CA GLY A 440 -7.55 -9.52 -9.97
C GLY A 440 -7.43 -10.58 -11.04
N PHE A 441 -6.18 -10.97 -11.33
CA PHE A 441 -5.81 -12.01 -12.29
C PHE A 441 -5.03 -13.13 -11.58
N ASP A 442 -5.22 -14.38 -11.99
CA ASP A 442 -4.40 -15.49 -11.52
C ASP A 442 -2.98 -15.38 -12.07
N GLN A 443 -2.02 -15.16 -11.19
CA GLN A 443 -0.60 -15.04 -11.50
C GLN A 443 0.18 -16.36 -11.32
N SER A 444 -0.50 -17.46 -10.98
CA SER A 444 0.16 -18.73 -10.65
C SER A 444 1.02 -19.27 -11.80
N THR A 445 0.53 -19.15 -13.05
CA THR A 445 1.28 -19.53 -14.25
C THR A 445 2.48 -18.62 -14.49
N PHE A 446 2.32 -17.30 -14.29
CA PHE A 446 3.41 -16.34 -14.39
C PHE A 446 4.49 -16.64 -13.35
N LEU A 447 4.12 -16.76 -12.06
CA LEU A 447 5.04 -17.03 -10.96
C LEU A 447 5.82 -18.33 -11.12
N ARG A 448 5.22 -19.34 -11.72
CA ARG A 448 5.87 -20.64 -12.00
C ARG A 448 6.93 -20.55 -13.10
N ASN A 449 6.71 -19.70 -14.09
CA ASN A 449 7.51 -19.68 -15.32
C ASN A 449 8.51 -18.53 -15.38
N VAL A 450 8.30 -17.46 -14.63
CA VAL A 450 9.18 -16.29 -14.65
C VAL A 450 10.55 -16.61 -14.05
N SER A 451 11.60 -16.10 -14.66
CA SER A 451 12.98 -16.23 -14.14
C SER A 451 13.91 -15.18 -14.74
N GLY A 452 15.04 -14.94 -14.08
CA GLY A 452 16.05 -13.98 -14.54
C GLY A 452 15.93 -12.62 -13.87
N THR A 453 16.40 -11.57 -14.55
CA THR A 453 16.39 -10.18 -14.05
C THR A 453 15.34 -9.35 -14.78
N ALA A 454 14.99 -8.19 -14.23
CA ALA A 454 14.01 -7.29 -14.83
C ALA A 454 14.36 -6.85 -16.27
N GLY A 455 15.66 -6.66 -16.55
CA GLY A 455 16.13 -6.29 -17.89
C GLY A 455 16.39 -7.48 -18.83
N ASN A 456 16.38 -8.70 -18.31
CA ASN A 456 16.64 -9.93 -19.05
C ASN A 456 15.88 -11.10 -18.43
N ASN A 457 14.55 -11.01 -18.44
CA ASN A 457 13.68 -12.11 -18.06
C ASN A 457 13.54 -13.10 -19.23
N ASN A 458 13.00 -14.28 -18.96
CA ASN A 458 12.79 -15.33 -19.96
C ASN A 458 11.57 -15.08 -20.89
N GLY A 459 11.08 -13.84 -21.00
CA GLY A 459 9.93 -13.45 -21.83
C GLY A 459 8.57 -13.79 -21.25
N THR A 460 8.50 -14.37 -20.05
CA THR A 460 7.23 -14.67 -19.39
C THR A 460 6.53 -13.37 -18.99
N LYS A 461 5.25 -13.24 -19.39
CA LYS A 461 4.42 -12.08 -19.10
C LYS A 461 3.45 -12.34 -17.95
N SER A 462 3.21 -11.30 -17.15
CA SER A 462 2.10 -11.28 -16.19
C SER A 462 0.76 -11.40 -16.88
N ALA A 463 -0.22 -11.97 -16.20
CA ALA A 463 -1.61 -11.95 -16.65
C ALA A 463 -2.23 -10.54 -16.58
N ARG A 464 -1.59 -9.61 -15.86
CA ARG A 464 -2.00 -8.22 -15.74
C ARG A 464 -1.16 -7.32 -16.65
N ASP A 465 -1.83 -6.54 -17.50
CA ASP A 465 -1.19 -5.52 -18.36
C ASP A 465 -1.59 -4.09 -17.99
N LYS A 466 -2.54 -3.90 -17.05
CA LYS A 466 -3.10 -2.59 -16.67
C LYS A 466 -3.34 -2.48 -15.18
N PHE A 467 -3.30 -1.22 -14.70
CA PHE A 467 -3.67 -0.85 -13.34
C PHE A 467 -4.43 0.47 -13.35
N PHE A 468 -5.59 0.52 -12.70
CA PHE A 468 -6.43 1.71 -12.58
C PHE A 468 -6.17 2.38 -11.23
N TYR A 469 -5.95 3.70 -11.26
CA TYR A 469 -5.67 4.49 -10.06
C TYR A 469 -6.92 5.28 -9.69
N SER A 470 -7.36 5.18 -8.44
CA SER A 470 -8.42 6.05 -7.90
C SER A 470 -7.90 6.93 -6.79
N ASP A 471 -8.53 8.09 -6.59
CA ASP A 471 -8.36 8.86 -5.38
C ASP A 471 -9.20 8.28 -4.24
N ASP A 472 -9.16 8.92 -3.08
CA ASP A 472 -9.89 8.48 -1.89
C ASP A 472 -11.40 8.77 -1.96
N ASP A 473 -11.86 9.66 -2.85
CA ASP A 473 -13.28 9.89 -3.15
C ASP A 473 -13.85 8.92 -4.21
N GLY A 474 -13.03 8.00 -4.72
CA GLY A 474 -13.44 7.00 -5.71
C GLY A 474 -13.44 7.52 -7.14
N MET A 475 -12.80 8.66 -7.43
CA MET A 475 -12.61 9.15 -8.79
C MET A 475 -11.45 8.42 -9.46
N LEU A 476 -11.63 7.98 -10.70
CA LEU A 476 -10.54 7.44 -11.51
C LEU A 476 -9.58 8.57 -11.91
N VAL A 477 -8.33 8.51 -11.46
CA VAL A 477 -7.33 9.58 -11.63
C VAL A 477 -6.24 9.25 -12.63
N ALA A 478 -5.96 7.96 -12.87
CA ALA A 478 -5.00 7.52 -13.87
C ALA A 478 -5.25 6.07 -14.33
N LEU A 479 -4.61 5.70 -15.42
CA LEU A 479 -4.49 4.33 -15.93
C LEU A 479 -3.03 4.06 -16.27
N ARG A 480 -2.46 2.95 -15.80
CA ARG A 480 -1.27 2.35 -16.39
C ARG A 480 -1.66 1.24 -17.35
N LYS A 481 -1.05 1.21 -18.54
CA LYS A 481 -1.17 0.13 -19.53
C LYS A 481 0.23 -0.19 -20.08
N GLY A 482 0.72 -1.37 -19.79
CA GLY A 482 2.10 -1.75 -20.14
C GLY A 482 3.11 -0.77 -19.55
N ASP A 483 3.88 -0.09 -20.41
CA ASP A 483 4.92 0.85 -20.00
C ASP A 483 4.42 2.29 -19.84
N TYR A 484 3.18 2.57 -20.22
CA TYR A 484 2.62 3.93 -20.24
C TYR A 484 1.62 4.15 -19.12
N LYS A 485 1.67 5.34 -18.54
CA LYS A 485 0.69 5.85 -17.57
C LYS A 485 0.01 7.09 -18.12
N TYR A 486 -1.32 7.11 -18.06
CA TYR A 486 -2.20 8.19 -18.50
C TYR A 486 -2.83 8.82 -17.28
N VAL A 487 -2.54 10.10 -17.02
CA VAL A 487 -3.01 10.82 -15.83
C VAL A 487 -4.16 11.74 -16.23
N TYR A 488 -5.31 11.59 -15.57
CA TYR A 488 -6.55 12.32 -15.83
C TYR A 488 -6.81 13.44 -14.82
N ALA A 489 -6.39 13.20 -13.58
CA ALA A 489 -6.40 14.20 -12.50
C ALA A 489 -5.14 14.04 -11.66
N GLU A 490 -4.70 15.13 -11.05
CA GLU A 490 -3.46 15.13 -10.27
C GLU A 490 -3.62 15.84 -8.92
N GLN A 491 -3.01 15.28 -7.88
CA GLN A 491 -2.73 15.99 -6.65
C GLN A 491 -1.51 16.89 -6.90
N ARG A 492 -1.71 18.22 -6.74
CA ARG A 492 -0.67 19.23 -7.04
C ARG A 492 0.22 19.57 -5.87
N LEU A 493 -0.21 19.27 -4.64
CA LEU A 493 0.68 19.42 -3.50
C LEU A 493 1.80 18.39 -3.55
N ALA A 494 3.00 18.84 -3.26
CA ALA A 494 4.19 18.00 -3.19
C ALA A 494 4.46 17.66 -1.72
N GLY A 495 3.96 16.51 -1.27
CA GLY A 495 4.46 15.86 -0.07
C GLY A 495 4.27 16.63 1.24
N THR A 496 3.05 16.95 1.61
CA THR A 496 2.67 17.42 2.94
C THR A 496 1.33 16.79 3.33
N LEU A 497 0.95 16.85 4.62
CA LEU A 497 -0.41 16.46 5.03
C LEU A 497 -1.52 17.23 4.29
N GLY A 498 -1.18 18.34 3.63
CA GLY A 498 -2.09 19.05 2.74
C GLY A 498 -2.63 18.21 1.57
N VAL A 499 -1.99 17.11 1.19
CA VAL A 499 -2.52 16.16 0.18
C VAL A 499 -3.86 15.55 0.58
N TRP A 500 -4.22 15.59 1.87
CA TRP A 500 -5.50 15.14 2.40
C TRP A 500 -6.58 16.25 2.41
N ALA A 501 -6.15 17.53 2.32
CA ALA A 501 -7.02 18.69 2.41
C ALA A 501 -7.33 19.30 1.03
N GLU A 502 -6.40 19.20 0.09
CA GLU A 502 -6.52 19.80 -1.23
C GLU A 502 -7.15 18.84 -2.26
N PRO A 503 -8.13 19.30 -3.05
CA PRO A 503 -8.78 18.47 -4.04
C PRO A 503 -7.84 18.10 -5.20
N PHE A 504 -8.12 16.98 -5.86
CA PHE A 504 -7.49 16.63 -7.11
C PHE A 504 -7.91 17.59 -8.24
N THR A 505 -6.94 18.01 -9.03
CA THR A 505 -7.19 18.85 -10.20
C THR A 505 -7.40 18.02 -11.44
N LYS A 506 -8.59 18.04 -12.02
CA LYS A 506 -8.91 17.39 -13.31
C LYS A 506 -8.14 18.08 -14.45
N LEU A 507 -7.48 17.30 -15.28
CA LEU A 507 -6.70 17.80 -16.40
C LEU A 507 -7.57 17.95 -17.65
N ARG A 508 -7.39 19.06 -18.40
CA ARG A 508 -8.05 19.26 -19.70
C ARG A 508 -7.43 18.40 -20.79
N LEU A 509 -6.12 18.18 -20.71
CA LEU A 509 -5.34 17.24 -21.52
C LEU A 509 -4.67 16.26 -20.58
N GLN A 510 -4.84 14.99 -20.81
CA GLN A 510 -4.21 13.92 -20.02
C GLN A 510 -2.69 14.03 -20.16
N LYS A 511 -1.96 13.79 -19.07
CA LYS A 511 -0.51 13.62 -19.15
C LYS A 511 -0.19 12.16 -19.46
N ILE A 512 0.84 11.95 -20.27
CA ILE A 512 1.33 10.62 -20.64
C ILE A 512 2.77 10.51 -20.12
N PHE A 513 3.06 9.42 -19.41
CA PHE A 513 4.40 9.08 -18.97
C PHE A 513 4.77 7.69 -19.49
N ASN A 514 5.99 7.50 -19.98
CA ASN A 514 6.56 6.17 -20.10
C ASN A 514 7.32 5.86 -18.82
N VAL A 515 6.75 5.04 -17.95
CA VAL A 515 7.30 4.79 -16.61
C VAL A 515 8.49 3.83 -16.57
N LEU A 516 8.98 3.35 -17.72
CA LEU A 516 10.29 2.72 -17.85
C LEU A 516 11.37 3.73 -18.23
N GLN A 517 11.05 4.73 -19.06
CA GLN A 517 11.97 5.80 -19.45
C GLN A 517 12.04 6.92 -18.40
N ASP A 518 10.92 7.17 -17.72
CA ASP A 518 10.79 8.13 -16.63
C ASP A 518 10.11 7.46 -15.42
N PRO A 519 10.81 6.57 -14.70
CA PRO A 519 10.22 5.81 -13.59
C PRO A 519 9.80 6.69 -12.41
N PHE A 520 10.25 7.94 -12.39
CA PHE A 520 9.97 8.91 -11.33
C PHE A 520 8.90 9.94 -11.72
N GLU A 521 8.32 9.84 -12.92
CA GLU A 521 7.27 10.72 -13.43
C GLU A 521 7.66 12.21 -13.33
N ARG A 522 8.91 12.54 -13.70
CA ARG A 522 9.45 13.89 -13.56
C ARG A 522 9.60 14.65 -14.89
N ALA A 523 9.37 13.99 -16.02
CA ALA A 523 9.60 14.57 -17.33
C ALA A 523 8.80 15.88 -17.57
N ASP A 524 7.58 15.97 -17.04
CA ASP A 524 6.73 17.16 -17.12
C ASP A 524 7.26 18.36 -16.33
N ILE A 525 8.17 18.13 -15.38
CA ILE A 525 8.77 19.14 -14.51
C ILE A 525 10.20 19.49 -14.97
N THR A 526 10.95 18.50 -15.45
CA THR A 526 12.40 18.62 -15.70
C THR A 526 12.78 18.75 -17.16
N SER A 527 11.86 18.47 -18.11
CA SER A 527 12.15 18.46 -19.55
C SER A 527 11.45 19.60 -20.29
N ASN A 528 12.24 20.35 -21.09
CA ASN A 528 11.71 21.39 -21.99
C ASN A 528 10.91 20.80 -23.16
N THR A 529 11.11 19.52 -23.50
CA THR A 529 10.53 18.84 -24.67
C THR A 529 9.42 17.86 -24.31
N PHE A 530 9.01 17.80 -23.04
CA PHE A 530 7.95 16.88 -22.59
C PHE A 530 6.65 17.06 -23.38
N TRP A 531 6.20 18.30 -23.57
CA TRP A 531 4.95 18.59 -24.25
C TRP A 531 5.02 18.27 -25.75
N ASP A 532 6.16 18.50 -26.41
CA ASP A 532 6.38 18.09 -27.81
C ASP A 532 6.33 16.56 -27.94
N TRP A 533 7.00 15.85 -27.02
CA TRP A 533 6.95 14.40 -26.96
C TRP A 533 5.52 13.89 -26.73
N GLN A 534 4.78 14.49 -25.79
CA GLN A 534 3.40 14.12 -25.49
C GLN A 534 2.47 14.34 -26.69
N LEU A 535 2.61 15.47 -27.41
CA LEU A 535 1.81 15.75 -28.61
C LEU A 535 2.05 14.71 -29.71
N ASN A 536 3.27 14.20 -29.82
CA ASN A 536 3.59 13.11 -30.76
C ASN A 536 3.03 11.74 -30.33
N HIS A 537 2.53 11.61 -29.10
CA HIS A 537 1.96 10.37 -28.54
C HIS A 537 0.45 10.48 -28.24
N VAL A 538 -0.20 11.58 -28.60
CA VAL A 538 -1.61 11.84 -28.26
C VAL A 538 -2.56 10.76 -28.79
N GLY A 539 -2.22 10.09 -29.90
CA GLY A 539 -3.01 8.98 -30.44
C GLY A 539 -3.18 7.80 -29.47
N GLN A 540 -2.25 7.60 -28.54
CA GLN A 540 -2.35 6.54 -27.52
C GLN A 540 -3.48 6.78 -26.51
N VAL A 541 -3.92 8.04 -26.36
CA VAL A 541 -5.02 8.42 -25.45
C VAL A 541 -6.31 7.68 -25.83
N TYR A 542 -6.58 7.46 -27.09
CA TYR A 542 -7.79 6.74 -27.54
C TYR A 542 -7.79 5.30 -27.04
N GLY A 543 -6.67 4.59 -27.14
CA GLY A 543 -6.57 3.22 -26.62
C GLY A 543 -6.71 3.17 -25.08
N ALA A 544 -6.22 4.17 -24.37
CA ALA A 544 -6.42 4.30 -22.92
C ALA A 544 -7.89 4.58 -22.58
N MET A 545 -8.59 5.41 -23.37
CA MET A 545 -10.02 5.67 -23.18
C MET A 545 -10.87 4.41 -23.40
N ASP A 546 -10.53 3.56 -24.38
CA ASP A 546 -11.21 2.28 -24.59
C ASP A 546 -11.07 1.34 -23.39
N ASP A 547 -9.86 1.28 -22.79
CA ASP A 547 -9.62 0.48 -21.59
C ASP A 547 -10.42 1.01 -20.38
N VAL A 548 -10.47 2.33 -20.19
CA VAL A 548 -11.31 2.96 -19.16
C VAL A 548 -12.79 2.69 -19.42
N GLY A 549 -13.23 2.82 -20.67
CA GLY A 549 -14.61 2.51 -21.07
C GLY A 549 -14.98 1.05 -20.74
N ALA A 550 -14.11 0.11 -21.07
CA ALA A 550 -14.32 -1.30 -20.76
C ALA A 550 -14.40 -1.55 -19.24
N PHE A 551 -13.53 -0.92 -18.45
CA PHE A 551 -13.56 -1.00 -16.99
C PHE A 551 -14.87 -0.44 -16.43
N VAL A 552 -15.27 0.77 -16.83
CA VAL A 552 -16.52 1.41 -16.38
C VAL A 552 -17.76 0.58 -16.76
N LEU A 553 -17.78 -0.06 -17.94
CA LEU A 553 -18.89 -0.92 -18.35
C LEU A 553 -19.12 -2.11 -17.41
N THR A 554 -18.07 -2.59 -16.72
CA THR A 554 -18.23 -3.68 -15.74
C THR A 554 -19.09 -3.29 -14.54
N PHE A 555 -19.12 -2.01 -14.18
CA PHE A 555 -19.96 -1.49 -13.08
C PHE A 555 -21.45 -1.48 -13.39
N ARG A 556 -21.81 -1.65 -14.64
CA ARG A 556 -23.20 -1.79 -15.06
C ARG A 556 -23.79 -3.12 -14.61
N GLU A 557 -23.02 -4.20 -14.74
CA GLU A 557 -23.43 -5.53 -14.31
C GLU A 557 -23.16 -5.74 -12.81
N PHE A 558 -22.06 -5.18 -12.31
CA PHE A 558 -21.61 -5.26 -10.92
C PHE A 558 -21.45 -3.86 -10.34
N PRO A 559 -22.57 -3.18 -9.94
CA PRO A 559 -22.53 -1.81 -9.44
C PRO A 559 -21.73 -1.71 -8.13
N PRO A 560 -21.20 -0.53 -7.80
CA PRO A 560 -20.52 -0.30 -6.53
C PRO A 560 -21.41 -0.70 -5.34
N ARG A 561 -20.84 -1.33 -4.36
CA ARG A 561 -21.51 -1.77 -3.14
C ARG A 561 -21.85 -0.60 -2.23
N ALA A 562 -20.92 0.34 -2.13
CA ALA A 562 -21.04 1.56 -1.37
C ALA A 562 -20.25 2.68 -2.08
N PHE A 563 -20.45 3.91 -1.65
CA PHE A 563 -19.62 5.04 -2.02
C PHE A 563 -18.80 5.49 -0.81
N PRO A 564 -17.56 5.99 -1.01
CA PRO A 564 -16.76 6.48 0.10
C PRO A 564 -17.47 7.66 0.76
N PRO A 565 -17.47 7.75 2.11
CA PRO A 565 -18.07 8.87 2.81
C PRO A 565 -17.30 10.16 2.53
N SER A 566 -18.02 11.28 2.42
CA SER A 566 -17.38 12.59 2.30
C SER A 566 -16.94 13.12 3.66
N PHE A 567 -15.78 13.78 3.71
CA PHE A 567 -15.36 14.56 4.88
C PHE A 567 -15.86 16.02 4.83
N VAL A 568 -16.53 16.41 3.76
CA VAL A 568 -17.07 17.77 3.59
C VAL A 568 -18.45 17.85 4.23
N PRO A 569 -18.66 18.65 5.31
CA PRO A 569 -19.95 18.72 6.01
C PRO A 569 -21.13 19.10 5.12
N ALA A 570 -20.92 19.96 4.12
CA ALA A 570 -21.96 20.33 3.17
C ALA A 570 -22.43 19.12 2.34
N THR A 571 -21.51 18.30 1.86
CA THR A 571 -21.83 17.07 1.11
C THR A 571 -22.54 16.05 2.01
N ILE A 572 -22.10 15.91 3.27
CA ILE A 572 -22.78 15.04 4.26
C ILE A 572 -24.21 15.50 4.49
N LEU A 573 -24.41 16.82 4.63
CA LEU A 573 -25.75 17.37 4.81
C LEU A 573 -26.62 17.16 3.57
N GLU A 574 -26.08 17.36 2.38
CA GLU A 574 -26.78 17.08 1.11
C GLU A 574 -27.15 15.61 1.00
N GLU A 575 -26.25 14.68 1.31
CA GLU A 575 -26.50 13.25 1.31
C GLU A 575 -27.60 12.86 2.30
N GLN A 576 -27.57 13.41 3.52
CA GLN A 576 -28.60 13.17 4.53
C GLN A 576 -29.95 13.75 4.16
N LEU A 577 -29.99 14.97 3.62
CA LEU A 577 -31.24 15.61 3.16
C LEU A 577 -31.81 14.88 1.95
N ASP A 578 -31.00 14.26 1.19
CA ASP A 578 -31.37 13.51 0.00
C ASP A 578 -31.88 12.11 0.33
N ASP A 579 -31.32 11.45 1.35
CA ASP A 579 -31.87 10.22 1.93
C ASP A 579 -33.27 10.45 2.53
N ILE A 580 -33.54 11.67 2.98
CA ILE A 580 -34.86 12.10 3.47
C ILE A 580 -35.84 12.40 2.32
N LYS A 581 -35.33 12.84 1.16
CA LYS A 581 -36.11 13.25 -0.03
C LYS A 581 -36.28 12.12 -1.05
N ASP A 582 -36.78 10.99 -0.63
CA ASP A 582 -37.24 9.90 -1.51
C ASP A 582 -36.18 9.26 -2.42
N ASN A 583 -35.49 8.21 -1.90
CA ASN A 583 -34.49 7.38 -2.59
C ASN A 583 -34.97 6.86 -3.97
N ARG A 584 -36.29 6.82 -4.26
CA ARG A 584 -36.82 6.36 -5.55
C ARG A 584 -36.62 7.37 -6.68
N ALA A 585 -36.79 8.68 -6.40
CA ALA A 585 -36.65 9.71 -7.45
C ALA A 585 -35.22 9.82 -7.97
N ARG A 586 -34.21 9.59 -7.13
CA ARG A 586 -32.78 9.65 -7.51
C ARG A 586 -32.26 8.41 -8.16
N ALA A 587 -32.70 7.23 -7.74
CA ALA A 587 -32.41 6.00 -8.48
C ALA A 587 -32.88 6.14 -9.93
N GLY A 588 -34.02 6.75 -10.16
CA GLY A 588 -34.53 7.09 -11.48
C GLY A 588 -33.69 8.13 -12.25
N GLN A 589 -33.26 9.22 -11.59
CA GLN A 589 -32.49 10.27 -12.25
C GLN A 589 -31.01 9.87 -12.48
N ARG A 590 -30.39 9.13 -11.56
CA ARG A 590 -29.06 8.54 -11.77
C ARG A 590 -29.09 7.49 -12.88
N ALA A 591 -30.12 6.65 -12.93
CA ALA A 591 -30.31 5.72 -14.04
C ALA A 591 -30.46 6.45 -15.39
N GLN A 592 -31.22 7.54 -15.45
CA GLN A 592 -31.36 8.35 -16.67
C GLN A 592 -30.09 9.10 -17.06
N SER A 593 -29.29 9.56 -16.11
CA SER A 593 -28.00 10.21 -16.40
C SER A 593 -26.96 9.19 -16.89
N ILE A 594 -26.93 8.01 -16.28
CA ILE A 594 -26.10 6.88 -16.72
C ILE A 594 -26.56 6.41 -18.11
N ASP A 595 -27.87 6.32 -18.36
CA ASP A 595 -28.41 5.96 -19.67
C ASP A 595 -28.12 7.03 -20.76
N LYS A 596 -28.06 8.32 -20.41
CA LYS A 596 -27.62 9.38 -21.33
C LYS A 596 -26.14 9.28 -21.67
N ILE A 597 -25.28 9.06 -20.69
CA ILE A 597 -23.85 8.84 -20.90
C ILE A 597 -23.65 7.59 -21.75
N ARG A 598 -24.39 6.52 -21.46
CA ARG A 598 -24.40 5.26 -22.19
C ARG A 598 -24.81 5.41 -23.66
N SER A 599 -25.90 6.15 -23.91
CA SER A 599 -26.37 6.41 -25.29
C SER A 599 -25.34 7.22 -26.06
N GLY A 600 -24.66 8.17 -25.41
CA GLY A 600 -23.59 8.97 -26.02
C GLY A 600 -22.34 8.14 -26.34
N VAL A 601 -21.93 7.27 -25.41
CA VAL A 601 -20.79 6.36 -25.64
C VAL A 601 -21.14 5.32 -26.71
N GLN A 602 -22.34 4.75 -26.68
CA GLN A 602 -22.78 3.79 -27.69
C GLN A 602 -22.88 4.44 -29.09
N GLN A 603 -23.39 5.67 -29.20
CA GLN A 603 -23.41 6.41 -30.46
C GLN A 603 -21.99 6.68 -31.01
N MET A 604 -21.03 6.99 -30.14
CA MET A 604 -19.63 7.17 -30.55
C MET A 604 -19.02 5.84 -31.05
N ILE A 605 -19.30 4.73 -30.36
CA ILE A 605 -18.86 3.40 -30.77
C ILE A 605 -19.48 3.01 -32.11
N ASP A 606 -20.79 3.20 -32.27
CA ASP A 606 -21.51 2.85 -33.51
C ASP A 606 -21.07 3.72 -34.70
N GLN A 607 -20.70 4.99 -34.47
CA GLN A 607 -20.12 5.87 -35.48
C GLN A 607 -18.69 5.47 -35.88
N GLN A 608 -17.91 4.91 -34.96
CA GLN A 608 -16.55 4.43 -35.28
C GLN A 608 -16.53 3.07 -35.96
N LEU A 609 -17.55 2.22 -35.74
CA LEU A 609 -17.68 0.89 -36.33
C LEU A 609 -18.35 0.88 -37.71
N GLN A 610 -18.85 2.02 -38.23
CA GLN A 610 -19.30 2.08 -39.60
C GLN A 610 -18.11 1.92 -40.55
N PRO A 611 -18.14 0.95 -41.47
CA PRO A 611 -17.08 0.77 -42.45
C PRO A 611 -16.96 2.06 -43.27
N ARG A 612 -15.83 2.75 -43.18
CA ARG A 612 -15.49 3.85 -44.09
C ARG A 612 -15.40 3.22 -45.48
N GLY A 613 -16.45 3.44 -46.27
CA GLY A 613 -16.44 3.07 -47.66
C GLY A 613 -15.22 3.64 -48.34
N VAL A 614 -14.38 2.76 -48.82
CA VAL A 614 -13.25 3.11 -49.69
C VAL A 614 -13.86 3.68 -50.96
N ARG A 615 -13.64 4.97 -51.20
CA ARG A 615 -13.76 5.56 -52.55
C ARG A 615 -12.37 5.71 -53.15
#